data_47cf282fcf24c53ab774e91aeb8d361a
#
_entry.id   47cf282fcf24c53ab774e91aeb8d361a
#
_cell.length_a   1.000
_cell.length_b   1.000
_cell.length_c   1.000
_cell.angle_alpha   90.00
_cell.angle_beta   90.00
_cell.angle_gamma   90.00
#
_symmetry.space_group_name_H-M   'P 1'
#
loop_
_entity.id
_entity.type
_entity.pdbx_description
1 polymer ?
#
loop_
_entity_poly.entity_id
_entity_poly.type
_entity_poly.pdbx_seq_one_letter_code
_entity_poly.pdbx_strand_id
1 'polypeptide(L)'
;MSTYKIVETPLESKAYSKVLWRLVPFLFLCYVVAYLDRVNVGFAKLQMLADLKFSDTVYGFGAGIFFIGYFIFEVPSNIILSKTGARIWIARIMITWGIISSAMLFVTTPESFYVLRFLLGVSEAGFFPGIILYLTYWFPSERRARVVALFMTAIALSGVIGGPLSGWIMQAFAGVNNLAGWQWLFLLEGIPSILVGIAVIFYLDDSIEGAKWLSQEEKKVLADRIHNDQKGIVDHGIAHTFTSVKVWLMALIYFSFIMGLYGISFWLPQLIKSTGVKDVLNIGLLTAIPYGFAAVVMILVGRSSDRTGERRWHTALGAIFGGIALIFAGLYSDSTVFGMIALSVATAGILTSLPLFWTIPTAFLGGTAAAAGIAIINSIGNLAGFVSPFMVGYIKDATGSPTLGLYVIAASLFIGALLVLGLVKKPQSI
;
A
#
# COMPACT_ATOMS: atom_id res chain seq x y z
N MET A 1 19.05 -22.36 17.29
CA MET A 1 19.73 -21.08 17.55
C MET A 1 19.15 -20.51 18.85
N SER A 2 19.98 -20.38 19.86
CA SER A 2 19.61 -19.88 21.20
C SER A 2 19.12 -18.43 21.04
N THR A 3 17.83 -18.19 21.33
CA THR A 3 17.25 -16.86 21.49
C THR A 3 17.84 -16.24 22.76
N TYR A 4 18.99 -15.60 22.65
CA TYR A 4 19.39 -14.63 23.65
C TYR A 4 18.32 -13.53 23.67
N LYS A 5 17.42 -13.57 24.63
CA LYS A 5 16.63 -12.39 24.97
C LYS A 5 17.63 -11.34 25.43
N ILE A 6 17.96 -10.41 24.52
CA ILE A 6 18.78 -9.28 24.86
C ILE A 6 17.97 -8.48 25.89
N VAL A 7 18.49 -8.44 27.11
CA VAL A 7 17.88 -7.68 28.21
C VAL A 7 18.05 -6.20 27.86
N GLU A 8 16.96 -5.55 27.49
CA GLU A 8 16.95 -4.12 27.24
C GLU A 8 17.21 -3.35 28.53
N THR A 9 18.07 -2.37 28.47
CA THR A 9 18.24 -1.44 29.59
C THR A 9 17.03 -0.50 29.66
N PRO A 10 16.66 0.01 30.85
CA PRO A 10 15.58 1.00 30.98
C PRO A 10 15.78 2.24 30.09
N LEU A 11 17.04 2.66 29.90
CA LEU A 11 17.40 3.77 29.02
C LEU A 11 17.13 3.45 27.55
N GLU A 12 17.51 2.26 27.09
CA GLU A 12 17.24 1.80 25.73
C GLU A 12 15.74 1.74 25.42
N SER A 13 14.95 1.15 26.32
CA SER A 13 13.49 1.06 26.17
C SER A 13 12.85 2.47 26.10
N LYS A 14 13.30 3.40 26.93
CA LYS A 14 12.84 4.80 26.94
C LYS A 14 13.22 5.51 25.63
N ALA A 15 14.45 5.35 25.16
CA ALA A 15 14.92 5.95 23.91
C ALA A 15 14.11 5.46 22.71
N TYR A 16 13.89 4.14 22.57
CA TYR A 16 13.05 3.60 21.49
C TYR A 16 11.59 4.03 21.57
N SER A 17 11.04 4.18 22.77
CA SER A 17 9.69 4.72 22.95
C SER A 17 9.59 6.16 22.43
N LYS A 18 10.58 7.02 22.72
CA LYS A 18 10.64 8.38 22.17
C LYS A 18 10.72 8.38 20.64
N VAL A 19 11.61 7.56 20.05
CA VAL A 19 11.76 7.44 18.61
C VAL A 19 10.46 6.97 17.97
N LEU A 20 9.82 5.94 18.53
CA LEU A 20 8.58 5.38 18.02
C LEU A 20 7.47 6.43 18.02
N TRP A 21 7.22 7.11 19.14
CA TRP A 21 6.14 8.10 19.22
C TRP A 21 6.44 9.39 18.44
N ARG A 22 7.70 9.70 18.20
CA ARG A 22 8.10 10.86 17.38
C ARG A 22 7.94 10.57 15.89
N LEU A 23 8.44 9.44 15.41
CA LEU A 23 8.53 9.20 13.97
C LEU A 23 7.31 8.48 13.42
N VAL A 24 6.84 7.41 14.08
CA VAL A 24 5.85 6.50 13.49
C VAL A 24 4.49 7.15 13.25
N PRO A 25 3.89 7.94 14.17
CA PRO A 25 2.62 8.61 13.89
C PRO A 25 2.70 9.60 12.73
N PHE A 26 3.82 10.31 12.60
CA PHE A 26 4.01 11.26 11.52
C PHE A 26 4.23 10.57 10.16
N LEU A 27 5.06 9.53 10.11
CA LEU A 27 5.24 8.73 8.91
C LEU A 27 3.93 8.01 8.51
N PHE A 28 3.16 7.57 9.50
CA PHE A 28 1.84 7.01 9.29
C PHE A 28 0.89 8.02 8.63
N LEU A 29 0.86 9.27 9.12
CA LEU A 29 0.12 10.36 8.48
C LEU A 29 0.58 10.60 7.03
N CYS A 30 1.90 10.62 6.79
CA CYS A 30 2.45 10.73 5.43
C CYS A 30 1.91 9.62 4.52
N TYR A 31 1.82 8.39 5.02
CA TYR A 31 1.33 7.26 4.22
C TYR A 31 -0.20 7.29 4.02
N VAL A 32 -0.96 7.73 5.02
CA VAL A 32 -2.41 7.94 4.87
C VAL A 32 -2.69 8.91 3.73
N VAL A 33 -2.04 10.06 3.75
CA VAL A 33 -2.21 11.10 2.71
C VAL A 33 -1.77 10.58 1.34
N ALA A 34 -0.63 9.87 1.27
CA ALA A 34 -0.14 9.24 0.05
C ALA A 34 -1.15 8.25 -0.54
N TYR A 35 -1.73 7.40 0.33
CA TYR A 35 -2.65 6.37 -0.14
C TYR A 35 -3.99 6.96 -0.59
N LEU A 36 -4.46 8.04 0.04
CA LEU A 36 -5.63 8.80 -0.41
C LEU A 36 -5.43 9.31 -1.85
N ASP A 37 -4.34 10.02 -2.11
CA ASP A 37 -3.99 10.53 -3.44
C ASP A 37 -3.83 9.43 -4.51
N ARG A 38 -3.39 8.24 -4.11
CA ARG A 38 -3.23 7.10 -5.02
C ARG A 38 -4.57 6.54 -5.48
N VAL A 39 -5.56 6.44 -4.57
CA VAL A 39 -6.81 5.73 -4.82
C VAL A 39 -8.01 6.64 -5.09
N ASN A 40 -7.90 7.95 -4.89
CA ASN A 40 -8.99 8.91 -5.12
C ASN A 40 -9.54 8.88 -6.55
N VAL A 41 -8.72 8.49 -7.53
CA VAL A 41 -9.14 8.30 -8.92
C VAL A 41 -10.27 7.26 -9.05
N GLY A 42 -10.39 6.32 -8.10
CA GLY A 42 -11.50 5.37 -8.02
C GLY A 42 -12.84 6.03 -7.70
N PHE A 43 -12.82 7.10 -6.88
CA PHE A 43 -13.99 7.95 -6.62
C PHE A 43 -14.23 8.93 -7.77
N ALA A 44 -13.19 9.60 -8.26
CA ALA A 44 -13.28 10.51 -9.41
C ALA A 44 -13.97 9.85 -10.60
N LYS A 45 -13.69 8.55 -10.84
CA LYS A 45 -14.33 7.74 -11.87
C LYS A 45 -15.84 7.86 -11.90
N LEU A 46 -16.50 7.92 -10.74
CA LEU A 46 -17.96 7.94 -10.62
C LEU A 46 -18.63 9.07 -11.40
N GLN A 47 -17.91 10.18 -11.63
CA GLN A 47 -18.35 11.37 -12.38
C GLN A 47 -17.47 11.61 -13.62
N MET A 48 -16.16 11.55 -13.49
CA MET A 48 -15.16 11.91 -14.49
C MET A 48 -15.36 11.20 -15.85
N LEU A 49 -15.74 9.90 -15.82
CA LEU A 49 -15.95 9.15 -17.07
C LEU A 49 -17.12 9.70 -17.89
N ALA A 50 -18.22 10.07 -17.24
CA ALA A 50 -19.37 10.64 -17.90
C ALA A 50 -19.06 12.05 -18.43
N ASP A 51 -18.40 12.87 -17.60
CA ASP A 51 -18.06 14.27 -17.95
C ASP A 51 -17.09 14.35 -19.13
N LEU A 52 -16.06 13.49 -19.14
CA LEU A 52 -15.00 13.47 -20.16
C LEU A 52 -15.27 12.46 -21.28
N LYS A 53 -16.36 11.70 -21.21
CA LYS A 53 -16.71 10.61 -22.16
C LYS A 53 -15.60 9.55 -22.28
N PHE A 54 -14.96 9.22 -21.15
CA PHE A 54 -13.94 8.18 -21.11
C PHE A 54 -14.59 6.79 -20.98
N SER A 55 -13.99 5.79 -21.62
CA SER A 55 -14.37 4.39 -21.42
C SER A 55 -13.76 3.82 -20.10
N ASP A 56 -14.25 2.68 -19.66
CA ASP A 56 -13.69 1.95 -18.53
C ASP A 56 -12.25 1.46 -18.80
N THR A 57 -11.92 1.17 -20.05
CA THR A 57 -10.55 0.83 -20.52
C THR A 57 -9.61 2.03 -20.37
N VAL A 58 -10.02 3.23 -20.80
CA VAL A 58 -9.26 4.47 -20.62
C VAL A 58 -8.99 4.71 -19.14
N TYR A 59 -10.00 4.56 -18.30
CA TYR A 59 -9.83 4.67 -16.86
C TYR A 59 -8.85 3.63 -16.31
N GLY A 60 -9.05 2.36 -16.64
CA GLY A 60 -8.21 1.27 -16.15
C GLY A 60 -6.76 1.41 -16.55
N PHE A 61 -6.49 1.83 -17.79
CA PHE A 61 -5.15 2.14 -18.27
C PHE A 61 -4.53 3.32 -17.52
N GLY A 62 -5.27 4.43 -17.36
CA GLY A 62 -4.80 5.61 -16.63
C GLY A 62 -4.57 5.34 -15.14
N ALA A 63 -5.44 4.56 -14.49
CA ALA A 63 -5.22 4.12 -13.12
C ALA A 63 -3.96 3.27 -13.00
N GLY A 64 -3.73 2.39 -13.97
CA GLY A 64 -2.61 1.46 -13.99
C GLY A 64 -1.27 2.06 -14.38
N ILE A 65 -1.21 3.00 -15.35
CA ILE A 65 0.05 3.57 -15.87
C ILE A 65 0.89 4.27 -14.78
N PHE A 66 0.26 4.68 -13.71
CA PHE A 66 0.91 5.13 -12.48
C PHE A 66 1.98 4.12 -12.02
N PHE A 67 1.65 2.82 -12.01
CA PHE A 67 2.57 1.78 -11.54
C PHE A 67 3.74 1.53 -12.47
N ILE A 68 3.61 1.84 -13.75
CA ILE A 68 4.73 1.80 -14.69
C ILE A 68 5.73 2.91 -14.35
N GLY A 69 5.25 4.14 -14.15
CA GLY A 69 6.10 5.24 -13.67
C GLY A 69 6.75 4.94 -12.33
N TYR A 70 5.97 4.42 -11.38
CA TYR A 70 6.47 4.01 -10.07
C TYR A 70 7.57 2.95 -10.18
N PHE A 71 7.36 1.88 -10.94
CA PHE A 71 8.30 0.78 -11.15
C PHE A 71 9.65 1.24 -11.73
N ILE A 72 9.61 2.06 -12.79
CA ILE A 72 10.83 2.53 -13.46
C ILE A 72 11.67 3.41 -12.53
N PHE A 73 11.03 4.26 -11.74
CA PHE A 73 11.73 5.27 -10.92
C PHE A 73 11.92 4.88 -9.46
N GLU A 74 11.42 3.73 -9.00
CA GLU A 74 11.55 3.26 -7.61
C GLU A 74 13.02 3.12 -7.18
N VAL A 75 13.82 2.42 -7.97
CA VAL A 75 15.25 2.20 -7.66
C VAL A 75 16.06 3.50 -7.78
N PRO A 76 15.98 4.28 -8.87
CA PRO A 76 16.66 5.59 -8.95
C PRO A 76 16.31 6.52 -7.79
N SER A 77 15.04 6.59 -7.41
CA SER A 77 14.57 7.43 -6.31
C SER A 77 15.21 7.05 -4.97
N ASN A 78 15.30 5.75 -4.66
CA ASN A 78 15.92 5.29 -3.43
C ASN A 78 17.44 5.51 -3.39
N ILE A 79 18.12 5.41 -4.54
CA ILE A 79 19.55 5.76 -4.65
C ILE A 79 19.76 7.25 -4.36
N ILE A 80 18.89 8.11 -4.86
CA ILE A 80 18.99 9.55 -4.59
C ILE A 80 18.70 9.81 -3.11
N LEU A 81 17.65 9.19 -2.53
CA LEU A 81 17.32 9.31 -1.11
C LEU A 81 18.51 8.97 -0.21
N SER A 82 19.25 7.90 -0.51
CA SER A 82 20.42 7.49 0.29
C SER A 82 21.57 8.51 0.23
N LYS A 83 21.63 9.34 -0.83
CA LYS A 83 22.68 10.36 -1.01
C LYS A 83 22.27 11.75 -0.48
N THR A 84 20.99 12.11 -0.63
CA THR A 84 20.49 13.46 -0.30
C THR A 84 19.91 13.56 1.13
N GLY A 85 19.69 12.42 1.79
CA GLY A 85 19.00 12.33 3.07
C GLY A 85 17.49 12.11 2.90
N ALA A 86 16.93 11.38 3.87
CA ALA A 86 15.53 10.98 3.83
C ALA A 86 14.58 12.17 3.98
N ARG A 87 14.91 13.12 4.86
CA ARG A 87 14.11 14.32 5.13
C ARG A 87 13.81 15.11 3.85
N ILE A 88 14.84 15.49 3.12
CA ILE A 88 14.71 16.32 1.92
C ILE A 88 14.03 15.52 0.80
N TRP A 89 14.41 14.25 0.65
CA TRP A 89 13.89 13.45 -0.45
C TRP A 89 12.44 13.04 -0.27
N ILE A 90 12.01 12.65 0.94
CA ILE A 90 10.60 12.36 1.27
C ILE A 90 9.75 13.63 1.10
N ALA A 91 10.24 14.79 1.58
CA ALA A 91 9.55 16.06 1.38
C ALA A 91 9.35 16.37 -0.12
N ARG A 92 10.42 16.23 -0.94
CA ARG A 92 10.34 16.43 -2.38
C ARG A 92 9.30 15.49 -3.02
N ILE A 93 9.33 14.20 -2.66
CA ILE A 93 8.35 13.22 -3.14
C ILE A 93 6.93 13.71 -2.83
N MET A 94 6.62 14.02 -1.56
CA MET A 94 5.28 14.40 -1.13
C MET A 94 4.79 15.70 -1.78
N ILE A 95 5.65 16.72 -1.89
CA ILE A 95 5.29 17.99 -2.51
C ILE A 95 5.03 17.81 -4.01
N THR A 96 5.92 17.11 -4.73
CA THR A 96 5.77 16.92 -6.17
C THR A 96 4.55 16.10 -6.53
N TRP A 97 4.29 15.00 -5.78
CA TRP A 97 3.08 14.23 -6.08
C TRP A 97 1.80 14.98 -5.73
N GLY A 98 1.77 15.74 -4.60
CA GLY A 98 0.61 16.53 -4.23
C GLY A 98 0.28 17.60 -5.27
N ILE A 99 1.31 18.24 -5.87
CA ILE A 99 1.14 19.19 -6.99
C ILE A 99 0.56 18.46 -8.22
N ILE A 100 1.11 17.29 -8.58
CA ILE A 100 0.64 16.54 -9.75
C ILE A 100 -0.77 15.95 -9.49
N SER A 101 -1.05 15.46 -8.27
CA SER A 101 -2.39 15.04 -7.88
C SER A 101 -3.40 16.18 -8.02
N SER A 102 -3.09 17.36 -7.50
CA SER A 102 -3.93 18.54 -7.66
C SER A 102 -4.09 18.94 -9.14
N ALA A 103 -3.03 18.80 -9.97
CA ALA A 103 -3.10 19.11 -11.39
C ALA A 103 -4.02 18.18 -12.20
N MET A 104 -4.44 17.05 -11.62
CA MET A 104 -5.45 16.17 -12.23
C MET A 104 -6.79 16.89 -12.49
N LEU A 105 -7.08 17.97 -11.77
CA LEU A 105 -8.27 18.81 -12.02
C LEU A 105 -8.32 19.37 -13.46
N PHE A 106 -7.17 19.47 -14.15
CA PHE A 106 -7.06 19.99 -15.53
C PHE A 106 -7.18 18.89 -16.60
N VAL A 107 -7.43 17.64 -16.23
CA VAL A 107 -7.63 16.55 -17.18
C VAL A 107 -8.85 16.82 -18.06
N THR A 108 -8.64 16.75 -19.38
CA THR A 108 -9.68 16.93 -20.40
C THR A 108 -9.66 15.85 -21.48
N THR A 109 -8.52 15.16 -21.67
CA THR A 109 -8.35 14.11 -22.68
C THR A 109 -7.71 12.86 -22.07
N PRO A 110 -7.86 11.67 -22.69
CA PRO A 110 -7.18 10.46 -22.22
C PRO A 110 -5.66 10.63 -22.10
N GLU A 111 -5.03 11.35 -23.05
CA GLU A 111 -3.58 11.56 -23.05
C GLU A 111 -3.15 12.40 -21.83
N SER A 112 -3.88 13.49 -21.53
CA SER A 112 -3.60 14.31 -20.34
C SER A 112 -3.78 13.50 -19.04
N PHE A 113 -4.78 12.62 -19.00
CA PHE A 113 -4.99 11.68 -17.90
C PHE A 113 -3.81 10.72 -17.75
N TYR A 114 -3.36 10.09 -18.83
CA TYR A 114 -2.24 9.16 -18.81
C TYR A 114 -0.93 9.81 -18.41
N VAL A 115 -0.63 10.99 -18.96
CA VAL A 115 0.60 11.74 -18.65
C VAL A 115 0.64 12.11 -17.17
N LEU A 116 -0.44 12.69 -16.63
CA LEU A 116 -0.47 13.07 -15.22
C LEU A 116 -0.43 11.85 -14.29
N ARG A 117 -1.10 10.76 -14.62
CA ARG A 117 -1.04 9.52 -13.86
C ARG A 117 0.36 8.87 -13.88
N PHE A 118 1.03 8.88 -15.03
CA PHE A 118 2.42 8.43 -15.14
C PHE A 118 3.35 9.30 -14.30
N LEU A 119 3.26 10.62 -14.43
CA LEU A 119 4.07 11.56 -13.65
C LEU A 119 3.80 11.46 -12.15
N LEU A 120 2.55 11.18 -11.75
CA LEU A 120 2.21 10.91 -10.36
C LEU A 120 2.96 9.67 -9.86
N GLY A 121 3.00 8.58 -10.65
CA GLY A 121 3.77 7.39 -10.35
C GLY A 121 5.28 7.66 -10.22
N VAL A 122 5.85 8.43 -11.15
CA VAL A 122 7.24 8.88 -11.10
C VAL A 122 7.54 9.70 -9.84
N SER A 123 6.65 10.62 -9.48
CA SER A 123 6.84 11.50 -8.33
C SER A 123 6.74 10.76 -6.99
N GLU A 124 5.85 9.77 -6.89
CA GLU A 124 5.65 8.96 -5.69
C GLU A 124 6.67 7.81 -5.57
N ALA A 125 7.35 7.48 -6.68
CA ALA A 125 8.33 6.40 -6.72
C ALA A 125 9.40 6.55 -5.63
N GLY A 126 9.63 5.46 -4.88
CA GLY A 126 10.59 5.44 -3.79
C GLY A 126 10.05 5.90 -2.44
N PHE A 127 8.78 6.33 -2.33
CA PHE A 127 8.21 6.75 -1.04
C PHE A 127 8.16 5.61 -0.03
N PHE A 128 7.45 4.53 -0.35
CA PHE A 128 7.33 3.40 0.57
C PHE A 128 8.68 2.74 0.89
N PRO A 129 9.49 2.32 -0.10
CA PRO A 129 10.80 1.75 0.20
C PRO A 129 11.77 2.75 0.82
N GLY A 130 11.62 4.05 0.54
CA GLY A 130 12.39 5.12 1.18
C GLY A 130 12.08 5.26 2.67
N ILE A 131 10.81 5.14 3.06
CA ILE A 131 10.43 5.09 4.48
C ILE A 131 10.98 3.83 5.15
N ILE A 132 10.91 2.67 4.50
CA ILE A 132 11.49 1.43 5.04
C ILE A 132 13.01 1.60 5.24
N LEU A 133 13.71 2.18 4.28
CA LEU A 133 15.14 2.51 4.41
C LEU A 133 15.38 3.49 5.56
N TYR A 134 14.59 4.57 5.65
CA TYR A 134 14.69 5.53 6.75
C TYR A 134 14.51 4.88 8.13
N LEU A 135 13.55 3.97 8.26
CA LEU A 135 13.35 3.23 9.51
C LEU A 135 14.53 2.33 9.87
N THR A 136 15.40 1.93 8.92
CA THR A 136 16.64 1.21 9.24
C THR A 136 17.67 2.05 9.97
N TYR A 137 17.61 3.37 9.83
CA TYR A 137 18.51 4.31 10.52
C TYR A 137 18.12 4.52 11.99
N TRP A 138 16.88 4.14 12.37
CA TRP A 138 16.30 4.40 13.69
C TRP A 138 15.98 3.12 14.48
N PHE A 139 15.74 2.00 13.81
CA PHE A 139 15.30 0.76 14.43
C PHE A 139 16.14 -0.44 13.97
N PRO A 140 16.65 -1.26 14.91
CA PRO A 140 17.28 -2.53 14.57
C PRO A 140 16.25 -3.51 13.96
N SER A 141 16.74 -4.55 13.29
CA SER A 141 15.93 -5.53 12.55
C SER A 141 14.80 -6.14 13.40
N GLU A 142 15.06 -6.43 14.66
CA GLU A 142 14.12 -7.04 15.62
C GLU A 142 12.87 -6.16 15.86
N ARG A 143 13.03 -4.82 15.89
CA ARG A 143 11.95 -3.87 16.14
C ARG A 143 11.29 -3.39 14.85
N ARG A 144 12.05 -3.30 13.77
CA ARG A 144 11.64 -2.75 12.48
C ARG A 144 10.43 -3.46 11.89
N ALA A 145 10.38 -4.80 11.95
CA ALA A 145 9.25 -5.57 11.41
C ALA A 145 7.92 -5.13 12.04
N ARG A 146 7.89 -4.90 13.35
CA ARG A 146 6.68 -4.42 14.06
C ARG A 146 6.30 -2.99 13.67
N VAL A 147 7.30 -2.11 13.50
CA VAL A 147 7.07 -0.72 13.10
C VAL A 147 6.53 -0.65 11.67
N VAL A 148 7.08 -1.45 10.76
CA VAL A 148 6.61 -1.55 9.37
C VAL A 148 5.19 -2.12 9.30
N ALA A 149 4.89 -3.16 10.09
CA ALA A 149 3.54 -3.71 10.15
C ALA A 149 2.51 -2.67 10.62
N LEU A 150 2.85 -1.88 11.66
CA LEU A 150 2.03 -0.78 12.13
C LEU A 150 1.85 0.29 11.02
N PHE A 151 2.92 0.65 10.33
CA PHE A 151 2.90 1.59 9.22
C PHE A 151 1.98 1.13 8.08
N MET A 152 1.97 -0.16 7.74
CA MET A 152 1.10 -0.72 6.69
C MET A 152 -0.40 -0.67 7.04
N THR A 153 -0.78 -0.58 8.33
CA THR A 153 -2.20 -0.42 8.71
C THR A 153 -2.79 0.91 8.22
N ALA A 154 -1.96 1.86 7.82
CA ALA A 154 -2.40 3.11 7.18
C ALA A 154 -3.24 2.85 5.92
N ILE A 155 -3.01 1.76 5.17
CA ILE A 155 -3.81 1.40 4.00
C ILE A 155 -5.30 1.21 4.38
N ALA A 156 -5.56 0.43 5.42
CA ALA A 156 -6.92 0.20 5.88
C ALA A 156 -7.56 1.48 6.42
N LEU A 157 -6.81 2.27 7.21
CA LEU A 157 -7.31 3.55 7.75
C LEU A 157 -7.58 4.57 6.63
N SER A 158 -6.71 4.62 5.61
CA SER A 158 -6.95 5.48 4.43
C SER A 158 -8.24 5.12 3.72
N GLY A 159 -8.58 3.84 3.60
CA GLY A 159 -9.84 3.41 3.02
C GLY A 159 -11.06 3.78 3.88
N VAL A 160 -10.93 3.69 5.22
CA VAL A 160 -12.02 4.08 6.15
C VAL A 160 -12.30 5.58 6.09
N ILE A 161 -11.25 6.40 6.01
CA ILE A 161 -11.39 7.87 5.97
C ILE A 161 -11.65 8.37 4.56
N GLY A 162 -10.94 7.81 3.57
CA GLY A 162 -10.94 8.28 2.19
C GLY A 162 -12.30 8.17 1.53
N GLY A 163 -13.01 7.04 1.73
CA GLY A 163 -14.34 6.87 1.17
C GLY A 163 -15.31 8.00 1.54
N PRO A 164 -15.60 8.18 2.85
CA PRO A 164 -16.47 9.28 3.32
C PRO A 164 -15.96 10.66 2.90
N LEU A 165 -14.65 10.92 2.98
CA LEU A 165 -14.07 12.20 2.62
C LEU A 165 -14.25 12.49 1.12
N SER A 166 -13.89 11.55 0.25
CA SER A 166 -14.02 11.69 -1.20
C SER A 166 -15.48 11.86 -1.61
N GLY A 167 -16.39 11.07 -1.05
CA GLY A 167 -17.82 11.17 -1.31
C GLY A 167 -18.39 12.54 -0.89
N TRP A 168 -18.01 13.03 0.30
CA TRP A 168 -18.41 14.34 0.80
C TRP A 168 -17.86 15.48 -0.09
N ILE A 169 -16.58 15.45 -0.45
CA ILE A 169 -16.00 16.47 -1.32
C ILE A 169 -16.75 16.51 -2.67
N MET A 170 -16.92 15.36 -3.29
CA MET A 170 -17.56 15.28 -4.61
C MET A 170 -19.02 15.74 -4.59
N GLN A 171 -19.74 15.59 -3.48
CA GLN A 171 -21.10 16.06 -3.34
C GLN A 171 -21.16 17.53 -2.95
N ALA A 172 -20.41 17.94 -1.93
CA ALA A 172 -20.51 19.29 -1.36
C ALA A 172 -19.95 20.40 -2.27
N PHE A 173 -18.95 20.06 -3.10
CA PHE A 173 -18.28 21.03 -3.96
C PHE A 173 -18.67 20.92 -5.45
N ALA A 174 -19.62 20.04 -5.80
CA ALA A 174 -20.08 19.92 -7.18
C ALA A 174 -20.65 21.25 -7.69
N GLY A 175 -20.11 21.77 -8.80
CA GLY A 175 -20.54 23.03 -9.41
C GLY A 175 -19.97 24.30 -8.76
N VAL A 176 -19.28 24.21 -7.63
CA VAL A 176 -18.60 25.36 -7.01
C VAL A 176 -17.48 25.84 -7.96
N ASN A 177 -17.46 27.15 -8.27
CA ASN A 177 -16.54 27.77 -9.23
C ASN A 177 -16.55 27.09 -10.62
N ASN A 178 -17.69 26.58 -11.05
CA ASN A 178 -17.86 25.84 -12.31
C ASN A 178 -16.99 24.58 -12.44
N LEU A 179 -16.49 24.03 -11.33
CA LEU A 179 -15.73 22.79 -11.31
C LEU A 179 -16.65 21.61 -10.92
N ALA A 180 -16.43 20.46 -11.53
CA ALA A 180 -17.07 19.21 -11.17
C ALA A 180 -16.56 18.69 -9.79
N GLY A 181 -17.34 17.87 -9.11
CA GLY A 181 -16.96 17.32 -7.82
C GLY A 181 -15.65 16.52 -7.85
N TRP A 182 -15.38 15.78 -8.94
CA TRP A 182 -14.13 15.05 -9.11
C TRP A 182 -12.89 15.95 -9.27
N GLN A 183 -13.06 17.16 -9.80
CA GLN A 183 -11.97 18.14 -9.90
C GLN A 183 -11.61 18.69 -8.53
N TRP A 184 -12.63 19.00 -7.71
CA TRP A 184 -12.43 19.39 -6.31
C TRP A 184 -11.82 18.27 -5.48
N LEU A 185 -12.16 17.00 -5.75
CA LEU A 185 -11.56 15.85 -5.09
C LEU A 185 -10.04 15.84 -5.24
N PHE A 186 -9.53 15.92 -6.48
CA PHE A 186 -8.09 15.94 -6.72
C PHE A 186 -7.39 17.15 -6.09
N LEU A 187 -8.03 18.33 -6.14
CA LEU A 187 -7.46 19.54 -5.56
C LEU A 187 -7.38 19.43 -4.02
N LEU A 188 -8.49 19.09 -3.36
CA LEU A 188 -8.58 19.09 -1.90
C LEU A 188 -7.85 17.92 -1.24
N GLU A 189 -7.70 16.78 -1.90
CA GLU A 189 -6.90 15.66 -1.40
C GLU A 189 -5.41 15.82 -1.71
N GLY A 190 -5.03 16.51 -2.80
CA GLY A 190 -3.63 16.79 -3.12
C GLY A 190 -2.97 17.85 -2.22
N ILE A 191 -3.72 18.85 -1.75
CA ILE A 191 -3.20 19.90 -0.87
C ILE A 191 -2.60 19.35 0.44
N PRO A 192 -3.24 18.43 1.19
CA PRO A 192 -2.65 17.82 2.38
C PRO A 192 -1.28 17.20 2.13
N SER A 193 -1.07 16.57 0.97
CA SER A 193 0.23 15.98 0.60
C SER A 193 1.32 17.04 0.52
N ILE A 194 1.01 18.21 -0.05
CA ILE A 194 1.95 19.34 -0.14
C ILE A 194 2.26 19.86 1.28
N LEU A 195 1.23 20.09 2.09
CA LEU A 195 1.39 20.62 3.45
C LEU A 195 2.18 19.69 4.37
N VAL A 196 1.85 18.39 4.33
CA VAL A 196 2.59 17.39 5.10
C VAL A 196 4.01 17.23 4.55
N GLY A 197 4.21 17.31 3.23
CA GLY A 197 5.54 17.32 2.61
C GLY A 197 6.40 18.50 3.07
N ILE A 198 5.82 19.69 3.21
CA ILE A 198 6.50 20.84 3.80
C ILE A 198 6.82 20.57 5.27
N ALA A 199 5.88 20.01 6.03
CA ALA A 199 6.08 19.66 7.43
C ALA A 199 7.22 18.65 7.63
N VAL A 200 7.42 17.70 6.68
CA VAL A 200 8.54 16.73 6.70
C VAL A 200 9.89 17.44 6.85
N ILE A 201 10.10 18.59 6.16
CA ILE A 201 11.36 19.34 6.18
C ILE A 201 11.71 19.79 7.59
N PHE A 202 10.70 20.13 8.40
CA PHE A 202 10.90 20.68 9.75
C PHE A 202 10.78 19.63 10.86
N TYR A 203 10.14 18.49 10.57
CA TYR A 203 9.80 17.51 11.59
C TYR A 203 10.74 16.30 11.63
N LEU A 204 11.21 15.81 10.48
CA LEU A 204 12.11 14.66 10.41
C LEU A 204 13.56 15.08 10.56
N ASP A 205 14.34 14.19 11.17
CA ASP A 205 15.80 14.27 11.23
C ASP A 205 16.37 13.14 10.37
N ASP A 206 17.49 13.36 9.70
CA ASP A 206 18.10 12.36 8.80
C ASP A 206 18.83 11.24 9.56
N SER A 207 19.30 11.52 10.79
CA SER A 207 20.07 10.56 11.59
C SER A 207 19.87 10.76 13.08
N ILE A 208 20.26 9.75 13.87
CA ILE A 208 20.24 9.80 15.35
C ILE A 208 21.11 10.95 15.85
N GLU A 209 22.27 11.18 15.26
CA GLU A 209 23.22 12.23 15.67
C GLU A 209 22.60 13.62 15.52
N GLY A 210 21.83 13.84 14.44
CA GLY A 210 21.15 15.11 14.15
C GLY A 210 19.95 15.40 15.05
N ALA A 211 19.38 14.40 15.72
CA ALA A 211 18.15 14.50 16.48
C ALA A 211 18.32 15.32 17.78
N LYS A 212 17.84 16.56 17.80
CA LYS A 212 17.96 17.48 18.95
C LYS A 212 17.11 17.08 20.15
N TRP A 213 16.11 16.24 19.98
CA TRP A 213 15.16 15.77 20.99
C TRP A 213 15.65 14.51 21.75
N LEU A 214 16.80 13.94 21.37
CA LEU A 214 17.48 12.86 22.08
C LEU A 214 18.64 13.38 22.91
N SER A 215 18.82 12.84 24.13
CA SER A 215 20.03 13.10 24.93
C SER A 215 21.25 12.40 24.33
N GLN A 216 22.46 12.82 24.70
CA GLN A 216 23.69 12.19 24.20
C GLN A 216 23.79 10.72 24.59
N GLU A 217 23.31 10.35 25.78
CA GLU A 217 23.27 8.96 26.23
C GLU A 217 22.29 8.12 25.41
N GLU A 218 21.08 8.67 25.12
CA GLU A 218 20.09 8.02 24.26
C GLU A 218 20.62 7.82 22.84
N LYS A 219 21.29 8.84 22.26
CA LYS A 219 21.93 8.74 20.94
C LYS A 219 22.96 7.63 20.89
N LYS A 220 23.84 7.58 21.89
CA LYS A 220 24.90 6.55 21.96
C LYS A 220 24.32 5.14 22.01
N VAL A 221 23.34 4.90 22.89
CA VAL A 221 22.71 3.58 23.03
C VAL A 221 22.02 3.14 21.73
N LEU A 222 21.30 4.06 21.06
CA LEU A 222 20.64 3.75 19.79
C LEU A 222 21.64 3.48 18.67
N ALA A 223 22.70 4.31 18.54
CA ALA A 223 23.71 4.16 17.51
C ALA A 223 24.51 2.85 17.68
N ASP A 224 24.94 2.53 18.90
CA ASP A 224 25.65 1.29 19.23
C ASP A 224 24.79 0.06 18.88
N ARG A 225 23.49 0.11 19.13
CA ARG A 225 22.57 -0.98 18.83
C ARG A 225 22.41 -1.21 17.33
N ILE A 226 22.23 -0.13 16.57
CA ILE A 226 22.12 -0.21 15.10
C ILE A 226 23.43 -0.68 14.47
N HIS A 227 24.57 -0.17 14.95
CA HIS A 227 25.87 -0.61 14.48
C HIS A 227 26.11 -2.11 14.71
N ASN A 228 25.70 -2.63 15.87
CA ASN A 228 25.82 -4.05 16.18
C ASN A 228 24.85 -4.90 15.35
N ASP A 229 23.65 -4.44 15.05
CA ASP A 229 22.69 -5.09 14.13
C ASP A 229 23.27 -5.25 12.73
N GLN A 230 24.03 -4.25 12.24
CA GLN A 230 24.66 -4.27 10.92
C GLN A 230 25.87 -5.19 10.82
N LYS A 231 26.63 -5.42 11.89
CA LYS A 231 27.82 -6.29 11.90
C LYS A 231 27.55 -7.78 11.59
N GLY A 232 26.33 -8.24 11.80
CA GLY A 232 25.92 -9.64 11.56
C GLY A 232 25.50 -9.95 10.14
N ILE A 233 25.53 -8.97 9.23
CA ILE A 233 25.01 -9.11 7.87
C ILE A 233 26.08 -9.68 6.94
N VAL A 234 25.97 -10.98 6.60
CA VAL A 234 26.80 -11.63 5.58
C VAL A 234 26.32 -11.22 4.19
N ASP A 235 27.20 -10.63 3.39
CA ASP A 235 26.89 -10.20 2.03
C ASP A 235 26.88 -11.40 1.06
N HIS A 236 25.69 -11.89 0.72
CA HIS A 236 25.48 -12.91 -0.31
C HIS A 236 25.17 -12.27 -1.67
N GLY A 237 26.00 -11.44 -2.18
CA GLY A 237 25.97 -10.84 -3.52
C GLY A 237 24.60 -10.67 -4.19
N ILE A 238 24.25 -9.46 -4.58
CA ILE A 238 22.99 -9.08 -5.24
C ILE A 238 22.67 -9.97 -6.46
N ALA A 239 23.69 -10.39 -7.23
CA ALA A 239 23.51 -11.22 -8.43
C ALA A 239 22.84 -12.57 -8.13
N HIS A 240 23.12 -13.22 -7.00
CA HIS A 240 22.49 -14.49 -6.61
C HIS A 240 20.99 -14.33 -6.34
N THR A 241 20.55 -13.16 -5.92
CA THR A 241 19.15 -12.91 -5.62
C THR A 241 18.30 -12.88 -6.91
N PHE A 242 18.83 -12.33 -8.01
CA PHE A 242 18.17 -12.30 -9.32
C PHE A 242 17.98 -13.69 -9.94
N THR A 243 18.84 -14.64 -9.61
CA THR A 243 18.76 -16.04 -10.12
C THR A 243 17.96 -16.97 -9.21
N SER A 244 17.56 -16.52 -8.04
CA SER A 244 16.86 -17.34 -7.06
C SER A 244 15.40 -17.61 -7.47
N VAL A 245 15.08 -18.85 -7.80
CA VAL A 245 13.70 -19.30 -8.11
C VAL A 245 12.73 -18.96 -6.96
N LYS A 246 13.20 -19.05 -5.70
CA LYS A 246 12.36 -18.70 -4.53
C LYS A 246 11.93 -17.24 -4.55
N VAL A 247 12.83 -16.31 -4.94
CA VAL A 247 12.51 -14.88 -5.00
C VAL A 247 11.46 -14.61 -6.08
N TRP A 248 11.60 -15.24 -7.25
CA TRP A 248 10.62 -15.11 -8.34
C TRP A 248 9.26 -15.70 -7.99
N LEU A 249 9.24 -16.83 -7.28
CA LEU A 249 7.99 -17.43 -6.80
C LEU A 249 7.32 -16.53 -5.74
N MET A 250 8.08 -15.93 -4.84
CA MET A 250 7.53 -14.94 -3.89
C MET A 250 7.03 -13.69 -4.62
N ALA A 251 7.71 -13.24 -5.66
CA ALA A 251 7.24 -12.14 -6.50
C ALA A 251 5.91 -12.46 -7.19
N LEU A 252 5.74 -13.69 -7.69
CA LEU A 252 4.49 -14.14 -8.29
C LEU A 252 3.34 -14.24 -7.26
N ILE A 253 3.62 -14.74 -6.05
CA ILE A 253 2.65 -14.77 -4.95
C ILE A 253 2.23 -13.34 -4.60
N TYR A 254 3.19 -12.44 -4.45
CA TYR A 254 2.90 -11.04 -4.12
C TYR A 254 2.12 -10.34 -5.23
N PHE A 255 2.51 -10.55 -6.49
CA PHE A 255 1.75 -10.09 -7.66
C PHE A 255 0.28 -10.53 -7.59
N SER A 256 0.04 -11.81 -7.24
CA SER A 256 -1.30 -12.36 -7.14
C SER A 256 -2.15 -11.67 -6.07
N PHE A 257 -1.54 -11.30 -4.93
CA PHE A 257 -2.25 -10.59 -3.86
C PHE A 257 -2.45 -9.11 -4.18
N ILE A 258 -1.48 -8.49 -4.85
CA ILE A 258 -1.56 -7.09 -5.30
C ILE A 258 -2.61 -6.92 -6.42
N MET A 259 -2.85 -7.94 -7.25
CA MET A 259 -4.02 -7.98 -8.17
C MET A 259 -5.33 -7.73 -7.40
N GLY A 260 -5.50 -8.40 -6.27
CA GLY A 260 -6.66 -8.21 -5.38
C GLY A 260 -6.70 -6.81 -4.77
N LEU A 261 -5.57 -6.36 -4.20
CA LEU A 261 -5.48 -5.05 -3.55
C LEU A 261 -5.93 -3.92 -4.47
N TYR A 262 -5.33 -3.81 -5.65
CA TYR A 262 -5.63 -2.71 -6.56
C TYR A 262 -6.92 -2.92 -7.35
N GLY A 263 -7.35 -4.17 -7.55
CA GLY A 263 -8.69 -4.47 -8.04
C GLY A 263 -9.77 -3.89 -7.13
N ILE A 264 -9.66 -4.12 -5.82
CA ILE A 264 -10.59 -3.51 -4.86
C ILE A 264 -10.36 -2.00 -4.75
N SER A 265 -9.14 -1.54 -4.53
CA SER A 265 -8.88 -0.12 -4.24
C SER A 265 -9.38 0.84 -5.34
N PHE A 266 -9.26 0.46 -6.60
CA PHE A 266 -9.70 1.31 -7.72
C PHE A 266 -11.14 1.09 -8.16
N TRP A 267 -11.72 -0.08 -7.87
CA TRP A 267 -13.04 -0.43 -8.37
C TRP A 267 -14.13 -0.46 -7.31
N LEU A 268 -13.79 -0.48 -6.01
CA LEU A 268 -14.75 -0.60 -4.92
C LEU A 268 -15.89 0.43 -4.98
N PRO A 269 -15.64 1.75 -5.19
CA PRO A 269 -16.73 2.71 -5.32
C PRO A 269 -17.68 2.38 -6.48
N GLN A 270 -17.12 1.94 -7.63
CA GLN A 270 -17.92 1.54 -8.78
C GLN A 270 -18.70 0.24 -8.54
N LEU A 271 -18.11 -0.71 -7.82
CA LEU A 271 -18.79 -1.96 -7.45
C LEU A 271 -19.96 -1.68 -6.50
N ILE A 272 -19.79 -0.77 -5.52
CA ILE A 272 -20.90 -0.33 -4.66
C ILE A 272 -21.98 0.38 -5.46
N LYS A 273 -21.58 1.27 -6.39
CA LYS A 273 -22.55 1.93 -7.30
C LYS A 273 -23.35 0.92 -8.10
N SER A 274 -22.74 -0.16 -8.59
CA SER A 274 -23.42 -1.18 -9.39
C SER A 274 -24.49 -1.97 -8.60
N THR A 275 -24.41 -2.00 -7.25
CA THR A 275 -25.46 -2.62 -6.42
C THR A 275 -26.75 -1.79 -6.32
N GLY A 276 -26.83 -0.63 -6.98
CA GLY A 276 -28.01 0.25 -7.00
C GLY A 276 -27.87 1.53 -6.18
N VAL A 277 -26.75 1.73 -5.49
CA VAL A 277 -26.50 2.98 -4.72
C VAL A 277 -26.12 4.10 -5.68
N LYS A 278 -26.90 5.18 -5.75
CA LYS A 278 -26.70 6.26 -6.73
C LYS A 278 -25.99 7.49 -6.12
N ASP A 279 -26.22 7.75 -4.87
CA ASP A 279 -25.67 8.92 -4.17
C ASP A 279 -24.20 8.74 -3.85
N VAL A 280 -23.37 9.72 -4.24
CA VAL A 280 -21.89 9.64 -4.15
C VAL A 280 -21.42 9.66 -2.69
N LEU A 281 -22.07 10.42 -1.81
CA LEU A 281 -21.74 10.42 -0.39
C LEU A 281 -22.04 9.05 0.24
N ASN A 282 -23.20 8.45 -0.09
CA ASN A 282 -23.56 7.13 0.40
C ASN A 282 -22.58 6.06 -0.12
N ILE A 283 -22.13 6.14 -1.37
CA ILE A 283 -21.06 5.27 -1.90
C ILE A 283 -19.77 5.45 -1.06
N GLY A 284 -19.42 6.69 -0.75
CA GLY A 284 -18.28 7.01 0.11
C GLY A 284 -18.39 6.40 1.50
N LEU A 285 -19.53 6.61 2.17
CA LEU A 285 -19.80 6.05 3.51
C LEU A 285 -19.78 4.52 3.51
N LEU A 286 -20.38 3.88 2.52
CA LEU A 286 -20.38 2.43 2.36
C LEU A 286 -18.98 1.89 2.08
N THR A 287 -18.11 2.63 1.39
CA THR A 287 -16.71 2.22 1.15
C THR A 287 -15.92 2.06 2.45
N ALA A 288 -16.24 2.81 3.50
CA ALA A 288 -15.59 2.68 4.80
C ALA A 288 -15.84 1.32 5.47
N ILE A 289 -16.98 0.66 5.19
CA ILE A 289 -17.36 -0.61 5.85
C ILE A 289 -16.40 -1.75 5.50
N PRO A 290 -16.12 -2.07 4.22
CA PRO A 290 -15.13 -3.09 3.86
C PRO A 290 -13.75 -2.85 4.46
N TYR A 291 -13.26 -1.62 4.45
CA TYR A 291 -11.94 -1.29 5.02
C TYR A 291 -11.92 -1.33 6.54
N GLY A 292 -12.99 -0.88 7.21
CA GLY A 292 -13.14 -0.98 8.66
C GLY A 292 -13.20 -2.43 9.13
N PHE A 293 -13.98 -3.26 8.44
CA PHE A 293 -14.03 -4.70 8.69
C PHE A 293 -12.66 -5.36 8.46
N ALA A 294 -11.98 -5.00 7.37
CA ALA A 294 -10.64 -5.49 7.07
C ALA A 294 -9.64 -5.12 8.16
N ALA A 295 -9.66 -3.89 8.69
CA ALA A 295 -8.77 -3.46 9.76
C ALA A 295 -8.92 -4.34 11.02
N VAL A 296 -10.16 -4.66 11.41
CA VAL A 296 -10.43 -5.56 12.55
C VAL A 296 -9.91 -6.97 12.28
N VAL A 297 -10.22 -7.53 11.10
CA VAL A 297 -9.81 -8.89 10.71
C VAL A 297 -8.28 -8.99 10.65
N MET A 298 -7.59 -8.00 10.06
CA MET A 298 -6.13 -7.94 10.01
C MET A 298 -5.49 -8.04 11.40
N ILE A 299 -6.04 -7.33 12.39
CA ILE A 299 -5.53 -7.36 13.77
C ILE A 299 -5.76 -8.73 14.40
N LEU A 300 -6.96 -9.29 14.25
CA LEU A 300 -7.33 -10.57 14.86
C LEU A 300 -6.53 -11.72 14.26
N VAL A 301 -6.45 -11.79 12.94
CA VAL A 301 -5.73 -12.84 12.21
C VAL A 301 -4.22 -12.69 12.40
N GLY A 302 -3.70 -11.45 12.40
CA GLY A 302 -2.30 -11.17 12.72
C GLY A 302 -1.91 -11.67 14.12
N ARG A 303 -2.71 -11.37 15.15
CA ARG A 303 -2.51 -11.88 16.52
C ARG A 303 -2.58 -13.40 16.58
N SER A 304 -3.52 -14.02 15.86
CA SER A 304 -3.63 -15.48 15.77
C SER A 304 -2.37 -16.09 15.17
N SER A 305 -1.91 -15.55 14.05
CA SER A 305 -0.70 -15.98 13.36
C SER A 305 0.56 -15.81 14.22
N ASP A 306 0.67 -14.70 14.98
CA ASP A 306 1.77 -14.47 15.93
C ASP A 306 1.76 -15.47 17.09
N ARG A 307 0.57 -15.76 17.63
CA ARG A 307 0.39 -16.66 18.77
C ARG A 307 0.69 -18.13 18.41
N THR A 308 0.30 -18.55 17.21
CA THR A 308 0.50 -19.93 16.74
C THR A 308 1.84 -20.16 16.05
N GLY A 309 2.55 -19.08 15.67
CA GLY A 309 3.75 -19.15 14.83
C GLY A 309 3.45 -19.62 13.39
N GLU A 310 2.18 -19.81 13.04
CA GLU A 310 1.73 -20.35 11.77
C GLU A 310 1.45 -19.19 10.80
N ARG A 311 2.22 -19.06 9.72
CA ARG A 311 2.13 -17.98 8.70
C ARG A 311 1.50 -18.48 7.41
N ARG A 312 1.75 -19.71 7.03
CA ARG A 312 1.39 -20.31 5.75
C ARG A 312 -0.12 -20.36 5.56
N TRP A 313 -0.85 -20.98 6.50
CA TRP A 313 -2.30 -21.11 6.42
C TRP A 313 -3.02 -19.79 6.64
N HIS A 314 -2.55 -18.95 7.56
CA HIS A 314 -3.16 -17.63 7.77
C HIS A 314 -3.08 -16.75 6.52
N THR A 315 -1.95 -16.78 5.80
CA THR A 315 -1.80 -16.07 4.53
C THR A 315 -2.68 -16.65 3.43
N ALA A 316 -2.66 -17.99 3.26
CA ALA A 316 -3.42 -18.66 2.21
C ALA A 316 -4.93 -18.55 2.41
N LEU A 317 -5.43 -18.75 3.65
CA LEU A 317 -6.87 -18.65 3.95
C LEU A 317 -7.40 -17.23 3.72
N GLY A 318 -6.62 -16.20 4.05
CA GLY A 318 -6.99 -14.83 3.70
C GLY A 318 -7.25 -14.67 2.22
N ALA A 319 -6.31 -15.13 1.37
CA ALA A 319 -6.46 -15.06 -0.08
C ALA A 319 -7.62 -15.94 -0.61
N ILE A 320 -7.81 -17.14 -0.06
CA ILE A 320 -8.91 -18.04 -0.44
C ILE A 320 -10.26 -17.39 -0.11
N PHE A 321 -10.47 -16.92 1.11
CA PHE A 321 -11.72 -16.25 1.48
C PHE A 321 -11.92 -14.96 0.68
N GLY A 322 -10.85 -14.19 0.40
CA GLY A 322 -10.89 -13.04 -0.48
C GLY A 322 -11.36 -13.40 -1.88
N GLY A 323 -10.81 -14.46 -2.47
CA GLY A 323 -11.19 -14.95 -3.81
C GLY A 323 -12.63 -15.44 -3.87
N ILE A 324 -13.06 -16.28 -2.90
CA ILE A 324 -14.44 -16.77 -2.80
C ILE A 324 -15.40 -15.57 -2.70
N ALA A 325 -15.09 -14.61 -1.85
CA ALA A 325 -15.93 -13.44 -1.64
C ALA A 325 -16.02 -12.55 -2.90
N LEU A 326 -14.94 -12.43 -3.71
CA LEU A 326 -15.01 -11.73 -5.00
C LEU A 326 -15.96 -12.42 -5.99
N ILE A 327 -16.00 -13.77 -5.99
CA ILE A 327 -16.96 -14.50 -6.80
C ILE A 327 -18.39 -14.17 -6.35
N PHE A 328 -18.66 -14.20 -5.06
CA PHE A 328 -19.98 -13.81 -4.52
C PHE A 328 -20.32 -12.35 -4.80
N ALA A 329 -19.35 -11.42 -4.74
CA ALA A 329 -19.57 -10.03 -5.11
C ALA A 329 -20.01 -9.88 -6.58
N GLY A 330 -19.47 -10.68 -7.47
CA GLY A 330 -19.90 -10.74 -8.87
C GLY A 330 -21.30 -11.35 -9.06
N LEU A 331 -21.62 -12.41 -8.31
CA LEU A 331 -22.93 -13.10 -8.39
C LEU A 331 -24.08 -12.27 -7.81
N TYR A 332 -23.80 -11.47 -6.77
CA TYR A 332 -24.80 -10.65 -6.07
C TYR A 332 -24.62 -9.15 -6.34
N SER A 333 -24.16 -8.80 -7.54
CA SER A 333 -23.90 -7.41 -7.95
C SER A 333 -25.15 -6.52 -7.92
N ASP A 334 -26.34 -7.10 -7.97
CA ASP A 334 -27.63 -6.38 -7.95
C ASP A 334 -28.20 -6.19 -6.53
N SER A 335 -27.53 -6.69 -5.50
CA SER A 335 -27.97 -6.59 -4.12
C SER A 335 -26.95 -5.82 -3.27
N THR A 336 -27.36 -4.64 -2.77
CA THR A 336 -26.47 -3.84 -1.91
C THR A 336 -26.06 -4.60 -0.65
N VAL A 337 -26.95 -5.32 0.01
CA VAL A 337 -26.65 -6.04 1.26
C VAL A 337 -25.67 -7.18 1.02
N PHE A 338 -25.98 -8.09 0.11
CA PHE A 338 -25.10 -9.24 -0.18
C PHE A 338 -23.80 -8.81 -0.85
N GLY A 339 -23.86 -7.82 -1.77
CA GLY A 339 -22.67 -7.23 -2.38
C GLY A 339 -21.73 -6.62 -1.34
N MET A 340 -22.26 -5.85 -0.38
CA MET A 340 -21.45 -5.24 0.68
C MET A 340 -20.84 -6.27 1.63
N ILE A 341 -21.56 -7.33 1.99
CA ILE A 341 -21.00 -8.44 2.78
C ILE A 341 -19.84 -9.10 2.02
N ALA A 342 -20.06 -9.42 0.75
CA ALA A 342 -19.05 -10.05 -0.09
C ALA A 342 -17.82 -9.16 -0.28
N LEU A 343 -18.00 -7.88 -0.59
CA LEU A 343 -16.92 -6.91 -0.73
C LEU A 343 -16.16 -6.70 0.58
N SER A 344 -16.84 -6.74 1.74
CA SER A 344 -16.19 -6.63 3.04
C SER A 344 -15.30 -7.83 3.35
N VAL A 345 -15.78 -9.05 3.09
CA VAL A 345 -15.00 -10.28 3.26
C VAL A 345 -13.84 -10.32 2.25
N ALA A 346 -14.07 -9.91 1.00
CA ALA A 346 -13.03 -9.84 -0.03
C ALA A 346 -11.91 -8.89 0.38
N THR A 347 -12.26 -7.67 0.79
CA THR A 347 -11.29 -6.66 1.24
C THR A 347 -10.50 -7.15 2.46
N ALA A 348 -11.19 -7.75 3.44
CA ALA A 348 -10.54 -8.29 4.64
C ALA A 348 -9.57 -9.43 4.32
N GLY A 349 -9.96 -10.37 3.46
CA GLY A 349 -9.10 -11.48 3.05
C GLY A 349 -7.85 -11.02 2.32
N ILE A 350 -8.01 -10.09 1.36
CA ILE A 350 -6.92 -9.53 0.57
C ILE A 350 -5.94 -8.74 1.48
N LEU A 351 -6.45 -7.79 2.26
CA LEU A 351 -5.60 -6.93 3.10
C LEU A 351 -4.91 -7.72 4.22
N THR A 352 -5.53 -8.77 4.74
CA THR A 352 -4.91 -9.64 5.76
C THR A 352 -3.75 -10.46 5.20
N SER A 353 -3.85 -10.91 3.95
CA SER A 353 -2.80 -11.72 3.32
C SER A 353 -1.49 -10.94 3.10
N LEU A 354 -1.55 -9.62 2.91
CA LEU A 354 -0.39 -8.80 2.56
C LEU A 354 0.66 -8.70 3.68
N PRO A 355 0.34 -8.27 4.92
CA PRO A 355 1.34 -8.21 5.99
C PRO A 355 1.82 -9.60 6.40
N LEU A 356 0.97 -10.61 6.35
CA LEU A 356 1.36 -11.99 6.64
C LEU A 356 2.31 -12.55 5.58
N PHE A 357 2.09 -12.24 4.31
CA PHE A 357 3.00 -12.60 3.23
C PHE A 357 4.42 -12.10 3.49
N TRP A 358 4.59 -10.83 3.88
CA TRP A 358 5.92 -10.26 4.09
C TRP A 358 6.72 -10.94 5.20
N THR A 359 6.07 -11.65 6.12
CA THR A 359 6.77 -12.46 7.13
C THR A 359 7.46 -13.70 6.53
N ILE A 360 7.04 -14.15 5.35
CA ILE A 360 7.56 -15.35 4.69
C ILE A 360 8.92 -15.07 4.03
N PRO A 361 9.07 -14.11 3.08
CA PRO A 361 10.36 -13.85 2.47
C PRO A 361 11.40 -13.33 3.47
N THR A 362 11.00 -12.55 4.48
CA THR A 362 11.93 -12.06 5.51
C THR A 362 12.47 -13.16 6.41
N ALA A 363 11.83 -14.32 6.47
CA ALA A 363 12.32 -15.45 7.26
C ALA A 363 13.51 -16.19 6.61
N PHE A 364 13.69 -16.11 5.29
CA PHE A 364 14.79 -16.79 4.58
C PHE A 364 15.74 -15.85 3.84
N LEU A 365 15.36 -14.60 3.65
CA LEU A 365 16.23 -13.57 3.07
C LEU A 365 17.00 -12.87 4.20
N GLY A 366 18.33 -12.98 4.18
CA GLY A 366 19.22 -12.33 5.14
C GLY A 366 20.21 -11.38 4.46
N GLY A 367 20.73 -10.41 5.21
CA GLY A 367 21.79 -9.53 4.75
C GLY A 367 21.38 -8.61 3.57
N THR A 368 22.34 -8.27 2.72
CA THR A 368 22.13 -7.45 1.50
C THR A 368 21.24 -8.16 0.48
N ALA A 369 21.28 -9.51 0.42
CA ALA A 369 20.37 -10.32 -0.38
C ALA A 369 18.89 -10.11 0.02
N ALA A 370 18.61 -9.82 1.31
CA ALA A 370 17.26 -9.50 1.76
C ALA A 370 16.74 -8.20 1.13
N ALA A 371 17.55 -7.13 1.14
CA ALA A 371 17.16 -5.84 0.55
C ALA A 371 16.86 -5.97 -0.95
N ALA A 372 17.73 -6.66 -1.69
CA ALA A 372 17.55 -6.90 -3.13
C ALA A 372 16.32 -7.79 -3.41
N GLY A 373 16.15 -8.88 -2.64
CA GLY A 373 15.01 -9.80 -2.79
C GLY A 373 13.68 -9.12 -2.49
N ILE A 374 13.60 -8.34 -1.41
CA ILE A 374 12.42 -7.56 -1.06
C ILE A 374 12.11 -6.55 -2.16
N ALA A 375 13.13 -5.86 -2.71
CA ALA A 375 12.95 -4.91 -3.80
C ALA A 375 12.38 -5.59 -5.06
N ILE A 376 12.94 -6.73 -5.48
CA ILE A 376 12.43 -7.49 -6.64
C ILE A 376 10.98 -7.92 -6.42
N ILE A 377 10.69 -8.52 -5.27
CA ILE A 377 9.34 -8.98 -4.93
C ILE A 377 8.36 -7.81 -4.96
N ASN A 378 8.72 -6.68 -4.36
CA ASN A 378 7.88 -5.49 -4.32
C ASN A 378 7.66 -4.89 -5.72
N SER A 379 8.73 -4.69 -6.47
CA SER A 379 8.65 -4.06 -7.80
C SER A 379 7.85 -4.91 -8.79
N ILE A 380 8.12 -6.22 -8.87
CA ILE A 380 7.36 -7.13 -9.72
C ILE A 380 5.90 -7.23 -9.25
N GLY A 381 5.68 -7.34 -7.94
CA GLY A 381 4.32 -7.38 -7.38
C GLY A 381 3.52 -6.12 -7.71
N ASN A 382 4.12 -4.96 -7.62
CA ASN A 382 3.44 -3.68 -7.93
C ASN A 382 3.04 -3.53 -9.41
N LEU A 383 3.62 -4.30 -10.35
CA LEU A 383 3.13 -4.33 -11.73
C LEU A 383 1.70 -4.86 -11.84
N ALA A 384 1.23 -5.66 -10.86
CA ALA A 384 -0.17 -6.03 -10.76
C ALA A 384 -1.11 -4.82 -10.60
N GLY A 385 -0.60 -3.71 -10.06
CA GLY A 385 -1.32 -2.44 -9.98
C GLY A 385 -1.59 -1.81 -11.35
N PHE A 386 -0.80 -2.14 -12.38
CA PHE A 386 -1.14 -1.84 -13.77
C PHE A 386 -2.13 -2.84 -14.34
N VAL A 387 -1.83 -4.14 -14.19
CA VAL A 387 -2.59 -5.22 -14.83
C VAL A 387 -4.03 -5.25 -14.31
N SER A 388 -4.24 -5.17 -13.01
CA SER A 388 -5.56 -5.36 -12.38
C SER A 388 -6.59 -4.31 -12.82
N PRO A 389 -6.40 -3.00 -12.65
CA PRO A 389 -7.41 -2.02 -13.04
C PRO A 389 -7.61 -1.94 -14.55
N PHE A 390 -6.54 -2.10 -15.34
CA PHE A 390 -6.64 -2.13 -16.80
C PHE A 390 -7.47 -3.32 -17.30
N MET A 391 -7.17 -4.52 -16.80
CA MET A 391 -7.89 -5.73 -17.14
C MET A 391 -9.39 -5.64 -16.81
N VAL A 392 -9.73 -5.15 -15.59
CA VAL A 392 -11.14 -5.00 -15.20
C VAL A 392 -11.84 -3.98 -16.08
N GLY A 393 -11.17 -2.86 -16.44
CA GLY A 393 -11.71 -1.85 -17.34
C GLY A 393 -11.98 -2.39 -18.74
N TYR A 394 -11.00 -3.08 -19.32
CA TYR A 394 -11.13 -3.73 -20.64
C TYR A 394 -12.26 -4.77 -20.68
N ILE A 395 -12.31 -5.63 -19.66
CA ILE A 395 -13.38 -6.64 -19.55
C ILE A 395 -14.76 -5.97 -19.44
N LYS A 396 -14.86 -4.89 -18.66
CA LYS A 396 -16.14 -4.19 -18.48
C LYS A 396 -16.61 -3.54 -19.80
N ASP A 397 -15.73 -2.90 -20.56
CA ASP A 397 -16.07 -2.36 -21.88
C ASP A 397 -16.49 -3.47 -22.87
N ALA A 398 -15.81 -4.63 -22.84
CA ALA A 398 -16.08 -5.74 -23.72
C ALA A 398 -17.37 -6.52 -23.38
N THR A 399 -17.74 -6.61 -22.09
CA THR A 399 -18.84 -7.47 -21.62
C THR A 399 -20.00 -6.70 -21.01
N GLY A 400 -19.87 -5.39 -20.81
CA GLY A 400 -20.85 -4.55 -20.10
C GLY A 400 -20.82 -4.70 -18.58
N SER A 401 -20.00 -5.61 -18.00
CA SER A 401 -19.97 -5.92 -16.58
C SER A 401 -18.55 -6.12 -16.05
N PRO A 402 -18.21 -5.66 -14.83
CA PRO A 402 -16.92 -5.96 -14.19
C PRO A 402 -16.82 -7.38 -13.64
N THR A 403 -17.89 -8.17 -13.64
CA THR A 403 -18.00 -9.47 -12.97
C THR A 403 -16.91 -10.45 -13.39
N LEU A 404 -16.65 -10.59 -14.69
CA LEU A 404 -15.59 -11.48 -15.17
C LEU A 404 -14.21 -10.99 -14.71
N GLY A 405 -14.00 -9.67 -14.60
CA GLY A 405 -12.79 -9.09 -14.02
C GLY A 405 -12.59 -9.51 -12.56
N LEU A 406 -13.66 -9.52 -11.76
CA LEU A 406 -13.60 -10.01 -10.37
C LEU A 406 -13.24 -11.49 -10.31
N TYR A 407 -13.73 -12.31 -11.23
CA TYR A 407 -13.40 -13.74 -11.30
C TYR A 407 -11.94 -13.98 -11.67
N VAL A 408 -11.36 -13.18 -12.57
CA VAL A 408 -9.92 -13.26 -12.89
C VAL A 408 -9.07 -12.85 -11.68
N ILE A 409 -9.47 -11.82 -10.93
CA ILE A 409 -8.79 -11.44 -9.69
C ILE A 409 -8.90 -12.57 -8.65
N ALA A 410 -10.08 -13.19 -8.50
CA ALA A 410 -10.28 -14.32 -7.60
C ALA A 410 -9.38 -15.51 -7.98
N ALA A 411 -9.28 -15.84 -9.27
CA ALA A 411 -8.37 -16.87 -9.77
C ALA A 411 -6.91 -16.56 -9.43
N SER A 412 -6.49 -15.30 -9.58
CA SER A 412 -5.15 -14.84 -9.18
C SER A 412 -4.90 -15.07 -7.69
N LEU A 413 -5.87 -14.72 -6.81
CA LEU A 413 -5.76 -14.96 -5.37
C LEU A 413 -5.65 -16.46 -5.03
N PHE A 414 -6.40 -17.32 -5.71
CA PHE A 414 -6.29 -18.77 -5.53
C PHE A 414 -4.93 -19.31 -5.97
N ILE A 415 -4.38 -18.81 -7.09
CA ILE A 415 -3.02 -19.16 -7.53
C ILE A 415 -2.01 -18.75 -6.45
N GLY A 416 -2.10 -17.53 -5.94
CA GLY A 416 -1.24 -17.06 -4.84
C GLY A 416 -1.35 -17.94 -3.59
N ALA A 417 -2.57 -18.30 -3.19
CA ALA A 417 -2.81 -19.18 -2.05
C ALA A 417 -2.21 -20.58 -2.24
N LEU A 418 -2.42 -21.19 -3.42
CA LEU A 418 -1.87 -22.50 -3.78
C LEU A 418 -0.33 -22.50 -3.78
N LEU A 419 0.28 -21.43 -4.31
CA LEU A 419 1.73 -21.27 -4.29
C LEU A 419 2.25 -21.13 -2.86
N VAL A 420 1.59 -20.37 -1.97
CA VAL A 420 1.94 -20.30 -0.54
C VAL A 420 1.87 -21.69 0.10
N LEU A 421 0.78 -22.43 -0.14
CA LEU A 421 0.59 -23.77 0.43
C LEU A 421 1.55 -24.81 -0.14
N GLY A 422 1.98 -24.67 -1.38
CA GLY A 422 2.90 -25.61 -2.04
C GLY A 422 4.38 -25.35 -1.68
N LEU A 423 4.77 -24.09 -1.58
CA LEU A 423 6.19 -23.69 -1.52
C LEU A 423 6.68 -23.37 -0.11
N VAL A 424 5.79 -22.88 0.78
CA VAL A 424 6.17 -22.55 2.15
C VAL A 424 6.09 -23.82 3.01
N LYS A 425 7.24 -24.30 3.48
CA LYS A 425 7.30 -25.47 4.36
C LYS A 425 6.59 -25.19 5.68
N LYS A 426 5.95 -26.23 6.24
CA LYS A 426 5.42 -26.16 7.61
C LYS A 426 6.54 -25.79 8.58
N PRO A 427 6.29 -24.96 9.60
CA PRO A 427 7.20 -24.87 10.74
C PRO A 427 7.47 -26.28 11.24
N GLN A 428 8.74 -26.67 11.36
CA GLN A 428 9.06 -27.92 12.06
C GLN A 428 8.57 -27.74 13.50
N SER A 429 7.60 -28.55 13.89
CA SER A 429 7.22 -28.67 15.30
C SER A 429 8.46 -29.08 16.09
N ILE A 430 8.96 -28.16 16.93
CA ILE A 430 9.95 -28.46 17.94
C ILE A 430 9.28 -29.26 19.04
#